data_1a1cdef8317b204dea8b0f1cbbf162c9
#
_entry.id   1a1cdef8317b204dea8b0f1cbbf162c9
#
_cell.length_a   1.000
_cell.length_b   1.000
_cell.length_c   1.000
_cell.angle_alpha   90.00
_cell.angle_beta   90.00
_cell.angle_gamma   90.00
#
_symmetry.space_group_name_H-M   'P 1'
#
loop_
_entity.id
_entity.type
_entity.pdbx_description
1 polymer ?
#
loop_
_entity_poly.entity_id
_entity_poly.type
_entity_poly.pdbx_seq_one_letter_code
_entity_poly.pdbx_strand_id
1 'polypeptide(L)'
;MTGVQTCALPISATIEKSFKDSPAYGMIPKGLKVSHTEKNVNELWIAPRHYDVEYKESVLVGYRWYESKNIEPLFPFGFGLSYTTFELSKAKAPKSISAEKPIKVTVRLANTGKMAGAEVVQLYVQENNPTVLRPKKELKAFKKVHLEPGKSTTVEFELKHSDLAFWNDKTHAWTVNKGAYTIHIGNSSANIAATCEVVAE
;
A
#
# COMPACT_ATOMS: atom_id res chain seq x y z
N MET A 1 3.65 23.90 -14.62
CA MET A 1 3.70 22.44 -14.85
C MET A 1 4.06 21.68 -13.56
N THR A 2 3.46 21.96 -12.42
CA THR A 2 4.04 21.35 -11.21
C THR A 2 3.04 21.09 -10.09
N GLY A 3 1.87 21.68 -10.11
CA GLY A 3 0.93 21.50 -9.00
C GLY A 3 0.17 20.17 -8.99
N VAL A 4 -0.09 19.61 -10.14
CA VAL A 4 -0.87 18.36 -10.25
C VAL A 4 0.00 17.12 -10.04
N GLN A 5 1.26 17.19 -10.42
CA GLN A 5 2.20 16.07 -10.23
C GLN A 5 2.58 15.83 -8.78
N THR A 6 2.65 16.89 -7.97
CA THR A 6 3.04 16.75 -6.57
C THR A 6 1.97 16.14 -5.66
N CYS A 7 0.71 16.26 -6.02
CA CYS A 7 -0.36 15.59 -5.27
C CYS A 7 -0.49 14.11 -5.61
N ALA A 8 -0.14 13.70 -6.83
CA ALA A 8 -0.21 12.31 -7.25
C ALA A 8 1.01 11.47 -6.83
N LEU A 9 2.19 12.08 -6.76
CA LEU A 9 3.45 11.39 -6.51
C LEU A 9 3.60 10.77 -5.10
N PRO A 10 3.18 11.40 -4.00
CA PRO A 10 3.25 10.75 -2.69
C PRO A 10 2.20 9.66 -2.50
N ILE A 11 1.14 9.69 -3.28
CA ILE A 11 -0.02 8.83 -3.12
C ILE A 11 0.12 7.55 -3.94
N SER A 12 0.77 7.62 -5.08
CA SER A 12 0.97 6.46 -5.92
C SER A 12 2.44 6.31 -6.29
N ALA A 13 3.14 5.50 -5.52
CA ALA A 13 4.32 4.84 -6.04
C ALA A 13 3.93 3.82 -7.15
N THR A 14 2.74 3.93 -7.66
CA THR A 14 2.09 3.09 -8.66
C THR A 14 1.84 3.95 -9.88
N ILE A 15 2.41 3.59 -11.02
CA ILE A 15 2.19 4.31 -12.28
C ILE A 15 0.94 3.77 -12.96
N GLU A 16 0.02 4.66 -13.28
CA GLU A 16 -1.20 4.36 -14.00
C GLU A 16 -0.91 3.96 -15.44
N LYS A 17 -1.58 2.93 -15.94
CA LYS A 17 -1.56 2.58 -17.38
C LYS A 17 -2.42 3.56 -18.19
N SER A 18 -3.44 4.13 -17.58
CA SER A 18 -4.36 5.08 -18.21
C SER A 18 -4.87 6.08 -17.17
N PHE A 19 -5.07 7.33 -17.55
CA PHE A 19 -5.74 8.33 -16.71
C PHE A 19 -7.14 7.89 -16.23
N LYS A 20 -7.79 6.99 -16.97
CA LYS A 20 -9.09 6.42 -16.59
C LYS A 20 -9.02 5.53 -15.35
N ASP A 21 -7.84 5.03 -15.00
CA ASP A 21 -7.61 4.18 -13.84
C ASP A 21 -7.53 4.99 -12.54
N SER A 22 -7.36 6.31 -12.66
CA SER A 22 -7.33 7.23 -11.53
C SER A 22 -8.70 7.37 -10.87
N PRO A 23 -8.80 7.35 -9.52
CA PRO A 23 -10.05 7.61 -8.82
C PRO A 23 -10.62 9.00 -9.08
N ALA A 24 -9.76 9.96 -9.46
CA ALA A 24 -10.15 11.33 -9.82
C ALA A 24 -10.55 11.51 -11.27
N TYR A 25 -10.49 10.45 -12.12
CA TYR A 25 -10.82 10.57 -13.53
C TYR A 25 -12.25 11.04 -13.77
N GLY A 26 -12.39 12.07 -14.59
CA GLY A 26 -13.69 12.67 -14.92
C GLY A 26 -14.33 13.48 -13.78
N MET A 27 -13.66 13.65 -12.64
CA MET A 27 -14.15 14.50 -11.56
C MET A 27 -13.88 15.95 -11.90
N ILE A 28 -14.94 16.74 -11.93
CA ILE A 28 -14.88 18.18 -12.08
C ILE A 28 -15.33 18.80 -10.76
N PRO A 29 -14.57 19.74 -10.16
CA PRO A 29 -14.98 20.43 -8.94
C PRO A 29 -16.37 21.04 -9.10
N LYS A 30 -17.22 20.88 -8.08
CA LYS A 30 -18.58 21.45 -8.11
C LYS A 30 -18.52 22.95 -8.30
N GLY A 31 -19.31 23.47 -9.23
CA GLY A 31 -19.37 24.90 -9.53
C GLY A 31 -18.34 25.36 -10.57
N LEU A 32 -17.43 24.52 -11.01
CA LEU A 32 -16.52 24.84 -12.12
C LEU A 32 -17.23 24.59 -13.45
N LYS A 33 -17.46 25.64 -14.23
CA LYS A 33 -17.85 25.52 -15.62
C LYS A 33 -16.57 25.42 -16.45
N VAL A 34 -16.22 24.22 -16.88
CA VAL A 34 -15.08 24.01 -17.79
C VAL A 34 -15.55 24.37 -19.20
N SER A 35 -15.05 25.47 -19.71
CA SER A 35 -15.18 25.82 -21.14
C SER A 35 -13.87 25.47 -21.82
N HIS A 36 -13.95 24.69 -22.88
CA HIS A 36 -12.78 24.28 -23.68
C HIS A 36 -12.26 25.35 -24.61
N THR A 37 -12.66 26.61 -24.46
CA THR A 37 -12.15 27.71 -25.25
C THR A 37 -10.95 28.36 -24.60
N GLU A 38 -9.88 28.59 -25.35
CA GLU A 38 -8.60 29.18 -24.88
C GLU A 38 -8.75 30.51 -24.12
N LYS A 39 -9.87 31.21 -24.30
CA LYS A 39 -10.16 32.46 -23.57
C LYS A 39 -10.34 32.29 -22.07
N ASN A 40 -10.62 31.09 -21.56
CA ASN A 40 -10.95 30.87 -20.17
C ASN A 40 -9.79 30.39 -19.30
N VAL A 41 -8.63 30.12 -19.88
CA VAL A 41 -7.44 29.72 -19.10
C VAL A 41 -7.00 30.85 -18.17
N ASN A 42 -7.11 32.10 -18.60
CA ASN A 42 -6.76 33.27 -17.79
C ASN A 42 -7.79 33.55 -16.68
N GLU A 43 -9.07 33.27 -16.90
CA GLU A 43 -10.11 33.45 -15.88
C GLU A 43 -10.02 32.41 -14.76
N LEU A 44 -9.51 31.21 -15.04
CA LEU A 44 -9.22 30.18 -14.05
C LEU A 44 -8.17 30.61 -13.01
N TRP A 45 -7.23 31.48 -13.40
CA TRP A 45 -6.15 31.96 -12.56
C TRP A 45 -6.50 33.22 -11.73
N ILE A 46 -7.51 33.96 -12.13
CA ILE A 46 -7.79 35.30 -11.59
C ILE A 46 -8.89 35.30 -10.53
N ALA A 47 -9.74 34.30 -10.46
CA ALA A 47 -10.81 34.25 -9.47
C ALA A 47 -10.43 33.31 -8.31
N PRO A 48 -10.37 33.79 -7.06
CA PRO A 48 -10.32 32.94 -5.88
C PRO A 48 -11.65 32.21 -5.75
N ARG A 49 -11.78 31.09 -6.44
CA ARG A 49 -12.99 30.26 -6.35
C ARG A 49 -12.67 29.11 -5.43
N HIS A 50 -13.42 28.98 -4.37
CA HIS A 50 -13.42 27.78 -3.56
C HIS A 50 -14.19 26.71 -4.32
N TYR A 51 -13.57 25.57 -4.52
CA TYR A 51 -14.17 24.39 -5.16
C TYR A 51 -14.26 23.27 -4.14
N ASP A 52 -15.40 22.61 -4.10
CA ASP A 52 -15.52 21.36 -3.36
C ASP A 52 -14.90 20.24 -4.17
N VAL A 53 -13.90 19.59 -3.60
CA VAL A 53 -13.24 18.40 -4.16
C VAL A 53 -13.67 17.19 -3.34
N GLU A 54 -14.28 16.21 -4.00
CA GLU A 54 -14.71 14.98 -3.35
C GLU A 54 -13.66 13.89 -3.54
N TYR A 55 -13.14 13.35 -2.44
CA TYR A 55 -12.22 12.21 -2.45
C TYR A 55 -13.01 10.90 -2.40
N LYS A 56 -13.49 10.45 -3.56
CA LYS A 56 -14.33 9.24 -3.70
C LYS A 56 -13.61 7.95 -3.34
N GLU A 57 -12.28 7.93 -3.46
CA GLU A 57 -11.44 6.82 -3.09
C GLU A 57 -11.41 6.54 -1.60
N SER A 58 -11.75 7.55 -0.77
CA SER A 58 -11.75 7.42 0.69
C SER A 58 -10.40 6.89 1.21
N VAL A 59 -10.39 5.77 1.95
CA VAL A 59 -9.17 5.12 2.49
C VAL A 59 -8.36 4.36 1.42
N LEU A 60 -8.90 4.20 0.20
CA LEU A 60 -8.27 3.43 -0.86
C LEU A 60 -7.30 4.29 -1.68
N VAL A 61 -6.22 4.74 -1.07
CA VAL A 61 -5.22 5.60 -1.68
C VAL A 61 -4.06 4.78 -2.25
N GLY A 62 -3.54 5.15 -3.44
CA GLY A 62 -2.39 4.53 -4.08
C GLY A 62 -2.64 3.06 -4.42
N TYR A 63 -1.70 2.16 -4.05
CA TYR A 63 -1.81 0.73 -4.34
C TYR A 63 -3.10 0.10 -3.79
N ARG A 64 -3.66 0.65 -2.71
CA ARG A 64 -4.91 0.19 -2.11
C ARG A 64 -6.09 0.32 -3.06
N TRP A 65 -6.13 1.40 -3.85
CA TRP A 65 -7.14 1.60 -4.89
C TRP A 65 -7.02 0.57 -6.00
N TYR A 66 -5.82 0.45 -6.59
CA TYR A 66 -5.57 -0.44 -7.71
C TYR A 66 -5.90 -1.89 -7.35
N GLU A 67 -5.44 -2.35 -6.20
CA GLU A 67 -5.74 -3.70 -5.72
C GLU A 67 -7.21 -3.91 -5.41
N SER A 68 -7.88 -2.95 -4.75
CA SER A 68 -9.29 -3.08 -4.38
C SER A 68 -10.22 -3.05 -5.60
N LYS A 69 -9.81 -2.35 -6.66
CA LYS A 69 -10.55 -2.27 -7.93
C LYS A 69 -10.10 -3.31 -8.96
N ASN A 70 -9.11 -4.15 -8.64
CA ASN A 70 -8.49 -5.12 -9.55
C ASN A 70 -7.95 -4.46 -10.84
N ILE A 71 -7.40 -3.25 -10.70
CA ILE A 71 -6.74 -2.53 -11.78
C ILE A 71 -5.26 -2.88 -11.72
N GLU A 72 -4.71 -3.39 -12.80
CA GLU A 72 -3.29 -3.72 -12.88
C GLU A 72 -2.48 -2.45 -13.17
N PRO A 73 -1.60 -2.00 -12.25
CA PRO A 73 -0.75 -0.85 -12.49
C PRO A 73 0.40 -1.18 -13.45
N LEU A 74 1.01 -0.16 -14.04
CA LEU A 74 2.22 -0.35 -14.86
C LEU A 74 3.38 -0.86 -14.00
N PHE A 75 3.56 -0.28 -12.81
CA PHE A 75 4.51 -0.73 -11.79
C PHE A 75 3.80 -0.77 -10.44
N PRO A 76 3.77 -1.92 -9.75
CA PRO A 76 3.15 -2.00 -8.43
C PRO A 76 3.96 -1.26 -7.37
N PHE A 77 3.33 -0.89 -6.29
CA PHE A 77 4.01 -0.27 -5.15
C PHE A 77 5.14 -1.17 -4.62
N GLY A 78 6.32 -0.59 -4.46
CA GLY A 78 7.51 -1.31 -4.03
C GLY A 78 8.27 -2.03 -5.15
N PHE A 79 7.79 -1.98 -6.40
CA PHE A 79 8.55 -2.51 -7.54
C PHE A 79 9.90 -1.81 -7.67
N GLY A 80 10.93 -2.59 -7.95
CA GLY A 80 12.27 -2.11 -8.21
C GLY A 80 13.07 -3.11 -9.03
N LEU A 81 14.10 -2.60 -9.70
CA LEU A 81 15.05 -3.41 -10.43
C LEU A 81 16.32 -3.63 -9.60
N SER A 82 16.95 -4.78 -9.76
CA SER A 82 18.22 -5.12 -9.12
C SER A 82 19.16 -5.77 -10.13
N TYR A 83 20.46 -5.60 -9.92
CA TYR A 83 21.49 -6.31 -10.69
C TYR A 83 21.71 -7.75 -10.20
N THR A 84 20.95 -8.19 -9.19
CA THR A 84 20.98 -9.54 -8.64
C THR A 84 19.57 -10.04 -8.39
N THR A 85 19.41 -11.30 -8.06
CA THR A 85 18.12 -11.94 -7.78
C THR A 85 18.00 -12.33 -6.32
N PHE A 86 16.80 -12.19 -5.77
CA PHE A 86 16.50 -12.54 -4.39
C PHE A 86 15.36 -13.54 -4.30
N GLU A 87 15.41 -14.38 -3.27
CA GLU A 87 14.35 -15.35 -2.94
C GLU A 87 13.90 -15.14 -1.50
N LEU A 88 12.58 -15.03 -1.33
CA LEU A 88 11.91 -15.03 -0.04
C LEU A 88 11.30 -16.42 0.21
N SER A 89 11.58 -17.01 1.36
CA SER A 89 11.12 -18.37 1.70
C SER A 89 10.97 -18.55 3.22
N LYS A 90 10.35 -19.66 3.63
CA LYS A 90 10.24 -20.08 5.03
C LYS A 90 9.62 -19.01 5.93
N ALA A 91 8.56 -18.35 5.47
CA ALA A 91 7.80 -17.42 6.30
C ALA A 91 7.16 -18.14 7.48
N LYS A 92 7.20 -17.51 8.66
CA LYS A 92 6.59 -18.01 9.89
C LYS A 92 5.98 -16.87 10.68
N ALA A 93 4.79 -17.10 11.22
CA ALA A 93 4.12 -16.24 12.18
C ALA A 93 3.46 -17.10 13.27
N PRO A 94 3.27 -16.60 14.49
CA PRO A 94 2.39 -17.22 15.48
C PRO A 94 0.95 -17.32 14.96
N LYS A 95 0.16 -18.21 15.55
CA LYS A 95 -1.24 -18.42 15.13
C LYS A 95 -2.21 -17.37 15.68
N SER A 96 -1.85 -16.68 16.76
CA SER A 96 -2.69 -15.61 17.33
C SER A 96 -1.89 -14.39 17.72
N ILE A 97 -2.58 -13.25 17.78
CA ILE A 97 -2.06 -11.97 18.26
C ILE A 97 -3.05 -11.37 19.24
N SER A 98 -2.54 -10.94 20.40
CA SER A 98 -3.31 -10.27 21.45
C SER A 98 -2.78 -8.86 21.71
N ALA A 99 -3.56 -8.06 22.45
CA ALA A 99 -3.16 -6.71 22.84
C ALA A 99 -1.96 -6.67 23.77
N GLU A 100 -1.70 -7.78 24.49
CA GLU A 100 -0.68 -7.83 25.54
C GLU A 100 0.73 -7.97 25.00
N LYS A 101 0.91 -8.64 23.85
CA LYS A 101 2.24 -8.97 23.35
C LYS A 101 2.33 -8.90 21.83
N PRO A 102 3.32 -8.17 21.29
CA PRO A 102 3.63 -8.20 19.87
C PRO A 102 4.04 -9.61 19.43
N ILE A 103 3.74 -9.93 18.17
CA ILE A 103 4.22 -11.17 17.56
C ILE A 103 5.42 -10.91 16.65
N LYS A 104 6.28 -11.93 16.55
CA LYS A 104 7.40 -11.92 15.63
C LYS A 104 7.04 -12.69 14.36
N VAL A 105 7.15 -12.00 13.23
CA VAL A 105 6.99 -12.59 11.91
C VAL A 105 8.37 -12.68 11.25
N THR A 106 8.75 -13.86 10.79
CA THR A 106 10.06 -14.10 10.22
C THR A 106 9.96 -14.62 8.79
N VAL A 107 10.94 -14.27 7.96
CA VAL A 107 11.09 -14.78 6.60
C VAL A 107 12.57 -14.91 6.27
N ARG A 108 12.96 -15.93 5.53
CA ARG A 108 14.32 -16.06 5.00
C ARG A 108 14.43 -15.28 3.70
N LEU A 109 15.42 -14.39 3.61
CA LEU A 109 15.84 -13.73 2.38
C LEU A 109 17.18 -14.30 1.94
N ALA A 110 17.31 -14.70 0.66
CA ALA A 110 18.55 -15.16 0.05
C ALA A 110 18.85 -14.36 -1.22
N ASN A 111 20.11 -13.97 -1.38
CA ASN A 111 20.62 -13.49 -2.66
C ASN A 111 21.03 -14.72 -3.50
N THR A 112 20.25 -15.01 -4.53
CA THR A 112 20.45 -16.16 -5.43
C THR A 112 21.23 -15.80 -6.69
N GLY A 113 21.55 -14.51 -6.88
CA GLY A 113 22.31 -14.03 -8.01
C GLY A 113 23.82 -14.03 -7.77
N LYS A 114 24.55 -13.41 -8.72
CA LYS A 114 26.00 -13.39 -8.76
C LYS A 114 26.63 -12.08 -8.25
N MET A 115 25.84 -11.09 -7.95
CA MET A 115 26.28 -9.77 -7.48
C MET A 115 25.73 -9.47 -6.08
N ALA A 116 26.47 -8.66 -5.32
CA ALA A 116 25.96 -8.10 -4.10
C ALA A 116 24.81 -7.12 -4.39
N GLY A 117 23.82 -7.06 -3.51
CA GLY A 117 22.69 -6.17 -3.69
C GLY A 117 21.82 -6.06 -2.45
N ALA A 118 20.84 -5.20 -2.52
CA ALA A 118 19.88 -5.01 -1.43
C ALA A 118 18.46 -5.24 -1.93
N GLU A 119 17.63 -5.87 -1.08
CA GLU A 119 16.21 -6.07 -1.31
C GLU A 119 15.39 -5.46 -0.18
N VAL A 120 14.19 -4.99 -0.51
CA VAL A 120 13.24 -4.47 0.48
C VAL A 120 12.16 -5.51 0.72
N VAL A 121 12.25 -6.17 1.87
CA VAL A 121 11.20 -7.10 2.32
C VAL A 121 10.06 -6.29 2.92
N GLN A 122 8.83 -6.56 2.48
CA GLN A 122 7.62 -5.84 2.86
C GLN A 122 6.63 -6.80 3.52
N LEU A 123 6.01 -6.34 4.60
CA LEU A 123 4.98 -7.06 5.33
C LEU A 123 3.67 -6.28 5.22
N TYR A 124 2.66 -6.95 4.69
CA TYR A 124 1.30 -6.43 4.59
C TYR A 124 0.35 -7.25 5.44
N VAL A 125 -0.72 -6.62 5.89
CA VAL A 125 -1.78 -7.27 6.66
C VAL A 125 -3.12 -7.05 5.97
N GLN A 126 -3.88 -8.11 5.85
CA GLN A 126 -5.26 -8.15 5.35
C GLN A 126 -6.18 -8.61 6.48
N GLU A 127 -7.25 -7.89 6.72
CA GLU A 127 -8.39 -8.40 7.48
C GLU A 127 -9.28 -9.23 6.57
N ASN A 128 -9.55 -10.50 6.92
CA ASN A 128 -10.24 -11.41 6.02
C ASN A 128 -11.75 -11.11 5.92
N ASN A 129 -12.35 -10.60 7.00
CA ASN A 129 -13.78 -10.26 7.05
C ASN A 129 -13.99 -8.86 7.66
N PRO A 130 -13.64 -7.78 6.93
CA PRO A 130 -13.75 -6.43 7.44
C PRO A 130 -15.22 -6.01 7.64
N THR A 131 -15.49 -5.31 8.74
CA THR A 131 -16.82 -4.76 9.06
C THR A 131 -17.08 -3.39 8.45
N VAL A 132 -16.03 -2.76 7.92
CA VAL A 132 -16.04 -1.45 7.25
C VAL A 132 -15.24 -1.53 5.97
N LEU A 133 -15.29 -0.49 5.15
CA LEU A 133 -14.44 -0.42 3.97
C LEU A 133 -12.96 -0.39 4.38
N ARG A 134 -12.23 -1.44 3.99
CA ARG A 134 -10.77 -1.54 4.17
C ARG A 134 -10.09 -1.91 2.86
N PRO A 135 -8.81 -1.51 2.69
CA PRO A 135 -7.99 -2.02 1.60
C PRO A 135 -7.84 -3.54 1.67
N LYS A 136 -7.63 -4.20 0.53
CA LYS A 136 -7.34 -5.64 0.50
C LYS A 136 -6.17 -6.02 1.40
N LYS A 137 -5.13 -5.19 1.43
CA LYS A 137 -4.02 -5.32 2.37
C LYS A 137 -3.35 -3.97 2.61
N GLU A 138 -2.69 -3.83 3.74
CA GLU A 138 -2.01 -2.62 4.17
C GLU A 138 -0.56 -2.92 4.55
N LEU A 139 0.38 -2.14 4.02
CA LEU A 139 1.79 -2.21 4.42
C LEU A 139 1.90 -1.81 5.90
N LYS A 140 2.42 -2.70 6.74
CA LYS A 140 2.62 -2.45 8.17
C LYS A 140 4.10 -2.39 8.56
N ALA A 141 4.97 -3.08 7.82
CA ALA A 141 6.41 -3.02 8.06
C ALA A 141 7.20 -3.28 6.79
N PHE A 142 8.43 -2.77 6.76
CA PHE A 142 9.39 -3.08 5.70
C PHE A 142 10.81 -3.06 6.25
N LYS A 143 11.73 -3.78 5.60
CA LYS A 143 13.15 -3.79 5.95
C LYS A 143 14.01 -3.96 4.71
N LYS A 144 14.94 -3.02 4.50
CA LYS A 144 15.95 -3.11 3.44
C LYS A 144 17.14 -3.91 3.96
N VAL A 145 17.53 -4.95 3.23
CA VAL A 145 18.60 -5.87 3.62
C VAL A 145 19.59 -6.01 2.48
N HIS A 146 20.88 -5.78 2.76
CA HIS A 146 21.97 -6.00 1.83
C HIS A 146 22.55 -7.40 2.01
N LEU A 147 22.79 -8.12 0.92
CA LEU A 147 23.37 -9.47 0.93
C LEU A 147 24.42 -9.63 -0.17
N GLU A 148 25.52 -10.26 0.20
CA GLU A 148 26.52 -10.75 -0.74
C GLU A 148 25.96 -11.92 -1.56
N PRO A 149 26.55 -12.25 -2.74
CA PRO A 149 26.15 -13.38 -3.56
C PRO A 149 26.10 -14.69 -2.79
N GLY A 150 25.03 -15.45 -2.94
CA GLY A 150 24.83 -16.74 -2.28
C GLY A 150 24.58 -16.67 -0.76
N LYS A 151 24.56 -15.48 -0.17
CA LYS A 151 24.25 -15.30 1.26
C LYS A 151 22.77 -15.23 1.51
N SER A 152 22.39 -15.59 2.74
CA SER A 152 21.00 -15.48 3.20
C SER A 152 20.95 -15.06 4.65
N THR A 153 19.83 -14.44 5.05
CA THR A 153 19.54 -14.03 6.42
C THR A 153 18.08 -14.26 6.73
N THR A 154 17.76 -14.27 8.02
CA THR A 154 16.37 -14.22 8.49
C THR A 154 16.01 -12.77 8.76
N VAL A 155 14.96 -12.29 8.09
CA VAL A 155 14.35 -10.98 8.34
C VAL A 155 13.25 -11.16 9.36
N GLU A 156 13.27 -10.37 10.41
CA GLU A 156 12.29 -10.39 11.49
C GLU A 156 11.53 -9.07 11.51
N PHE A 157 10.22 -9.16 11.64
CA PHE A 157 9.31 -8.03 11.87
C PHE A 157 8.58 -8.23 13.20
N GLU A 158 8.38 -7.15 13.90
CA GLU A 158 7.48 -7.09 15.05
C GLU A 158 6.14 -6.53 14.58
N LEU A 159 5.05 -7.26 14.84
CA LEU A 159 3.69 -6.83 14.54
C LEU A 159 2.92 -6.71 15.85
N LYS A 160 2.40 -5.53 16.13
CA LYS A 160 1.59 -5.22 17.30
C LYS A 160 0.11 -5.41 16.99
N HIS A 161 -0.67 -5.73 17.99
CA HIS A 161 -2.13 -5.80 17.83
C HIS A 161 -2.72 -4.48 17.31
N SER A 162 -2.19 -3.33 17.76
CA SER A 162 -2.58 -2.02 17.28
C SER A 162 -2.32 -1.78 15.78
N ASP A 163 -1.42 -2.54 15.15
CA ASP A 163 -1.16 -2.43 13.71
C ASP A 163 -2.31 -2.98 12.87
N LEU A 164 -3.20 -3.78 13.48
CA LEU A 164 -4.41 -4.31 12.86
C LEU A 164 -5.57 -3.32 12.89
N ALA A 165 -5.46 -2.25 13.71
CA ALA A 165 -6.54 -1.33 13.98
C ALA A 165 -6.95 -0.50 12.76
N PHE A 166 -8.23 -0.14 12.75
CA PHE A 166 -8.82 0.88 11.89
C PHE A 166 -9.53 1.93 12.74
N TRP A 167 -9.71 3.12 12.18
CA TRP A 167 -10.50 4.15 12.84
C TRP A 167 -12.00 3.84 12.69
N ASN A 168 -12.70 3.75 13.80
CA ASN A 168 -14.14 3.50 13.82
C ASN A 168 -14.90 4.81 14.06
N ASP A 169 -15.56 5.31 13.01
CA ASP A 169 -16.29 6.58 13.05
C ASP A 169 -17.49 6.58 14.01
N LYS A 170 -18.04 5.40 14.31
CA LYS A 170 -19.18 5.27 15.23
C LYS A 170 -18.77 5.39 16.69
N THR A 171 -17.60 4.88 17.02
CA THR A 171 -17.09 4.89 18.41
C THR A 171 -16.02 5.94 18.63
N HIS A 172 -15.59 6.65 17.58
CA HIS A 172 -14.49 7.62 17.58
C HIS A 172 -13.22 7.06 18.25
N ALA A 173 -12.87 5.80 17.90
CA ALA A 173 -11.74 5.10 18.49
C ALA A 173 -11.06 4.15 17.49
N TRP A 174 -9.77 3.90 17.73
CA TRP A 174 -9.06 2.83 17.04
C TRP A 174 -9.59 1.47 17.51
N THR A 175 -10.02 0.65 16.56
CA THR A 175 -10.67 -0.63 16.83
C THR A 175 -9.97 -1.74 16.07
N VAL A 176 -9.76 -2.88 16.72
CA VAL A 176 -9.32 -4.12 16.07
C VAL A 176 -10.50 -5.10 16.11
N ASN A 177 -10.89 -5.59 14.96
CA ASN A 177 -11.89 -6.66 14.88
C ASN A 177 -11.25 -7.98 15.28
N LYS A 178 -11.95 -8.76 16.09
CA LYS A 178 -11.57 -10.16 16.37
C LYS A 178 -11.78 -11.00 15.12
N GLY A 179 -10.87 -11.94 14.88
CA GLY A 179 -11.00 -12.86 13.76
C GLY A 179 -9.72 -13.10 12.99
N ALA A 180 -9.85 -13.64 11.81
CA ALA A 180 -8.74 -14.05 10.97
C ALA A 180 -8.16 -12.88 10.16
N TYR A 181 -6.84 -12.78 10.17
CA TYR A 181 -6.05 -11.89 9.36
C TYR A 181 -5.03 -12.69 8.56
N THR A 182 -4.71 -12.21 7.37
CA THR A 182 -3.64 -12.78 6.55
C THR A 182 -2.46 -11.82 6.48
N ILE A 183 -1.29 -12.31 6.85
CA ILE A 183 -0.01 -11.61 6.71
C ILE A 183 0.56 -11.99 5.36
N HIS A 184 0.85 -11.01 4.51
CA HIS A 184 1.49 -11.20 3.22
C HIS A 184 2.92 -10.67 3.28
N ILE A 185 3.88 -11.46 2.81
CA ILE A 185 5.29 -11.09 2.77
C ILE A 185 5.77 -11.14 1.33
N GLY A 186 6.35 -10.04 0.88
CA GLY A 186 6.82 -9.89 -0.50
C GLY A 186 7.89 -8.81 -0.64
N ASN A 187 8.22 -8.47 -1.86
CA ASN A 187 9.10 -7.34 -2.21
C ASN A 187 8.38 -6.21 -2.94
N SER A 188 7.10 -6.42 -3.23
CA SER A 188 6.21 -5.37 -3.74
C SER A 188 4.76 -5.70 -3.37
N SER A 189 3.84 -4.78 -3.61
CA SER A 189 2.42 -5.03 -3.36
C SER A 189 1.84 -6.14 -4.25
N ALA A 190 2.39 -6.37 -5.43
CA ALA A 190 1.95 -7.42 -6.34
C ALA A 190 2.74 -8.72 -6.22
N ASN A 191 4.00 -8.67 -5.82
CA ASN A 191 4.86 -9.86 -5.72
C ASN A 191 4.93 -10.35 -4.27
N ILE A 192 3.93 -11.15 -3.90
CA ILE A 192 3.83 -11.80 -2.59
C ILE A 192 4.41 -13.20 -2.66
N ALA A 193 5.48 -13.42 -1.92
CA ALA A 193 6.22 -14.69 -1.91
C ALA A 193 5.66 -15.69 -0.88
N ALA A 194 5.04 -15.21 0.20
CA ALA A 194 4.51 -16.07 1.24
C ALA A 194 3.35 -15.39 1.99
N THR A 195 2.48 -16.23 2.56
CA THR A 195 1.38 -15.81 3.43
C THR A 195 1.36 -16.61 4.72
N CYS A 196 0.92 -15.99 5.81
CA CYS A 196 0.67 -16.65 7.10
C CYS A 196 -0.69 -16.17 7.62
N GLU A 197 -1.46 -17.05 8.20
CA GLU A 197 -2.70 -16.68 8.90
C GLU A 197 -2.45 -16.44 10.39
N VAL A 198 -3.13 -15.45 10.95
CA VAL A 198 -3.11 -15.10 12.36
C VAL A 198 -4.51 -14.72 12.81
N VAL A 199 -4.88 -15.10 14.04
CA VAL A 199 -6.19 -14.74 14.63
C VAL A 199 -5.98 -13.64 15.65
N ALA A 200 -6.71 -12.52 15.53
CA ALA A 200 -6.78 -11.48 16.54
C ALA A 200 -7.79 -11.88 17.63
N GLU A 201 -7.34 -11.89 18.90
CA GLU A 201 -8.11 -12.26 20.08
C GLU A 201 -8.81 -11.08 20.77
#